data_315aa98ca9dc33774fa7badad957cb92
#
_entry.id   315aa98ca9dc33774fa7badad957cb92
#
_cell.length_a   1.000
_cell.length_b   1.000
_cell.length_c   1.000
_cell.angle_alpha   90.00
_cell.angle_beta   90.00
_cell.angle_gamma   90.00
#
_symmetry.space_group_name_H-M   'P 1'
#
loop_
_entity.id
_entity.type
_entity.pdbx_description
1 polymer ?
#
loop_
_entity_poly.entity_id
_entity_poly.type
_entity_poly.pdbx_seq_one_letter_code
_entity_poly.pdbx_strand_id
1 'polypeptide(L)'
;ILLILFTNFFLAQSVSLKETTEDFSTGKQNAFKVNVPYCTADYIAKKLKGELKDWHGKYKESKGEHTVKMGKLKDLGDKPFDVYAKIIEKNDKDCYISLSIDLGGAYLNSKDHPEKYKVIKSEITKMALKISNDQINKDISNEKDLLKDLEKQKKSLIKEENKLSK
;
A
#
# COMPACT_ATOMS: atom_id res chain seq x y z
N ILE A 1 -0.32 -25.45 37.43
CA ILE A 1 0.07 -24.31 36.59
C ILE A 1 -0.37 -24.66 35.17
N LEU A 2 -1.47 -24.04 34.72
CA LEU A 2 -2.03 -24.27 33.39
C LEU A 2 -1.35 -23.31 32.40
N LEU A 3 -0.44 -23.81 31.57
CA LEU A 3 0.25 -23.07 30.53
C LEU A 3 -0.72 -22.93 29.34
N ILE A 4 -1.44 -21.82 29.25
CA ILE A 4 -2.29 -21.52 28.07
C ILE A 4 -1.35 -21.08 26.96
N LEU A 5 -1.05 -21.99 26.03
CA LEU A 5 -0.41 -21.66 24.75
C LEU A 5 -1.43 -20.87 23.89
N PHE A 6 -1.28 -19.54 23.91
CA PHE A 6 -1.91 -18.69 22.90
C PHE A 6 -1.20 -18.92 21.57
N THR A 7 -1.68 -19.85 20.76
CA THR A 7 -1.32 -19.92 19.35
C THR A 7 -1.97 -18.75 18.62
N ASN A 8 -1.26 -17.63 18.55
CA ASN A 8 -1.61 -16.57 17.63
C ASN A 8 -1.52 -17.11 16.20
N PHE A 9 -2.67 -17.46 15.63
CA PHE A 9 -2.79 -17.65 14.20
C PHE A 9 -2.53 -16.29 13.53
N PHE A 10 -1.29 -16.01 13.18
CA PHE A 10 -0.95 -14.94 12.27
C PHE A 10 -1.52 -15.32 10.90
N LEU A 11 -2.74 -14.87 10.62
CA LEU A 11 -3.24 -14.80 9.25
C LEU A 11 -2.33 -13.80 8.52
N ALA A 12 -1.34 -14.33 7.82
CA ALA A 12 -0.50 -13.51 6.96
C ALA A 12 -1.42 -12.83 5.91
N GLN A 13 -1.65 -11.54 6.06
CA GLN A 13 -2.43 -10.79 5.09
C GLN A 13 -1.61 -10.69 3.81
N SER A 14 -2.01 -11.44 2.79
CA SER A 14 -1.39 -11.40 1.47
C SER A 14 -1.96 -10.25 0.64
N VAL A 15 -1.11 -9.65 -0.18
CA VAL A 15 -1.58 -8.70 -1.20
C VAL A 15 -2.39 -9.46 -2.24
N SER A 16 -3.62 -9.03 -2.46
CA SER A 16 -4.53 -9.61 -3.46
C SER A 16 -5.11 -8.51 -4.33
N LEU A 17 -5.22 -8.78 -5.63
CA LEU A 17 -5.81 -7.87 -6.60
C LEU A 17 -7.07 -8.48 -7.18
N LYS A 18 -8.13 -7.68 -7.22
CA LYS A 18 -9.41 -8.03 -7.84
C LYS A 18 -9.77 -7.00 -8.91
N GLU A 19 -10.30 -7.48 -10.01
CA GLU A 19 -10.95 -6.62 -10.99
C GLU A 19 -12.38 -6.30 -10.53
N THR A 20 -12.80 -5.06 -10.64
CA THR A 20 -14.07 -4.53 -10.16
C THR A 20 -14.52 -3.34 -11.01
N THR A 21 -15.60 -2.71 -10.64
CA THR A 21 -16.05 -1.44 -11.21
C THR A 21 -16.15 -0.40 -10.10
N GLU A 22 -15.57 0.78 -10.30
CA GLU A 22 -15.54 1.87 -9.32
C GLU A 22 -15.88 3.21 -9.98
N ASP A 23 -16.38 4.15 -9.17
CA ASP A 23 -16.69 5.50 -9.62
C ASP A 23 -15.47 6.40 -9.53
N PHE A 24 -15.09 7.02 -10.64
CA PHE A 24 -14.01 8.00 -10.75
C PHE A 24 -14.57 9.34 -11.29
N SER A 25 -13.73 10.36 -11.36
CA SER A 25 -14.12 11.65 -11.96
C SER A 25 -14.58 11.54 -13.42
N THR A 26 -14.22 10.46 -14.10
CA THR A 26 -14.61 10.10 -15.47
C THR A 26 -15.87 9.23 -15.55
N GLY A 27 -16.54 9.00 -14.43
CA GLY A 27 -17.68 8.09 -14.31
C GLY A 27 -17.30 6.70 -13.83
N LYS A 28 -18.24 5.77 -13.94
CA LYS A 28 -18.10 4.39 -13.51
C LYS A 28 -17.26 3.58 -14.48
N GLN A 29 -16.10 3.09 -14.04
CA GLN A 29 -15.11 2.47 -14.90
C GLN A 29 -14.62 1.13 -14.35
N ASN A 30 -14.08 0.29 -15.23
CA ASN A 30 -13.34 -0.91 -14.82
C ASN A 30 -12.12 -0.50 -13.97
N ALA A 31 -11.90 -1.19 -12.89
CA ALA A 31 -10.85 -0.87 -11.91
C ALA A 31 -10.17 -2.11 -11.36
N PHE A 32 -8.94 -1.94 -10.94
CA PHE A 32 -8.13 -2.93 -10.21
C PHE A 32 -8.07 -2.53 -8.75
N LYS A 33 -8.71 -3.29 -7.89
CA LYS A 33 -8.71 -3.07 -6.45
C LYS A 33 -7.71 -4.00 -5.78
N VAL A 34 -6.66 -3.42 -5.21
CA VAL A 34 -5.60 -4.15 -4.50
C VAL A 34 -5.62 -3.77 -3.02
N ASN A 35 -5.54 -4.75 -2.12
CA ASN A 35 -5.37 -4.46 -0.70
C ASN A 35 -3.90 -4.07 -0.39
N VAL A 36 -3.74 -3.16 0.56
CA VAL A 36 -2.44 -2.71 1.07
C VAL A 36 -2.44 -2.92 2.59
N PRO A 37 -2.09 -4.12 3.04
CA PRO A 37 -2.17 -4.47 4.46
C PRO A 37 -1.20 -3.66 5.32
N TYR A 38 -1.55 -3.49 6.59
CA TYR A 38 -0.76 -2.81 7.63
C TYR A 38 -0.55 -1.30 7.42
N CYS A 39 -1.24 -0.69 6.45
CA CYS A 39 -1.07 0.71 6.09
C CYS A 39 -2.33 1.52 6.38
N THR A 40 -2.16 2.74 6.87
CA THR A 40 -3.23 3.75 6.95
C THR A 40 -3.42 4.41 5.58
N ALA A 41 -4.61 4.98 5.35
CA ALA A 41 -4.92 5.70 4.11
C ALA A 41 -3.94 6.85 3.85
N ASP A 42 -3.59 7.62 4.88
CA ASP A 42 -2.62 8.73 4.78
C ASP A 42 -1.21 8.27 4.37
N TYR A 43 -0.77 7.13 4.92
CA TYR A 43 0.53 6.57 4.55
C TYR A 43 0.53 6.13 3.09
N ILE A 44 -0.53 5.43 2.68
CA ILE A 44 -0.69 5.00 1.29
C ILE A 44 -0.70 6.21 0.35
N ALA A 45 -1.43 7.29 0.67
CA ALA A 45 -1.51 8.49 -0.16
C ALA A 45 -0.12 9.11 -0.43
N LYS A 46 0.70 9.22 0.63
CA LYS A 46 2.08 9.73 0.51
C LYS A 46 2.94 8.85 -0.40
N LYS A 47 2.84 7.53 -0.28
CA LYS A 47 3.63 6.58 -1.07
C LYS A 47 3.12 6.46 -2.51
N LEU A 48 1.80 6.35 -2.68
CA LEU A 48 1.14 6.23 -3.99
C LEU A 48 1.51 7.37 -4.94
N LYS A 49 1.63 8.60 -4.42
CA LYS A 49 2.11 9.75 -5.20
C LYS A 49 3.48 9.51 -5.82
N GLY A 50 4.42 8.91 -5.09
CA GLY A 50 5.75 8.55 -5.60
C GLY A 50 5.65 7.49 -6.69
N GLU A 51 5.00 6.38 -6.37
CA GLU A 51 4.83 5.24 -7.29
C GLU A 51 4.14 5.64 -8.61
N LEU A 52 3.10 6.48 -8.54
CA LEU A 52 2.40 6.94 -9.74
C LEU A 52 3.22 7.93 -10.58
N LYS A 53 4.15 8.69 -9.98
CA LYS A 53 5.06 9.54 -10.73
C LYS A 53 6.08 8.73 -11.54
N ASP A 54 6.46 7.55 -11.08
CA ASP A 54 7.35 6.64 -11.79
C ASP A 54 6.72 6.10 -13.10
N TRP A 55 5.43 6.34 -13.31
CA TRP A 55 4.75 6.06 -14.58
C TRP A 55 4.90 7.20 -15.61
N HIS A 56 5.82 8.14 -15.36
CA HIS A 56 6.31 9.17 -16.30
C HIS A 56 5.23 10.05 -16.94
N GLY A 57 4.09 10.22 -16.29
CA GLY A 57 3.00 11.09 -16.72
C GLY A 57 2.90 12.38 -15.88
N LYS A 58 1.89 13.19 -16.21
CA LYS A 58 1.55 14.39 -15.44
C LYS A 58 0.65 14.00 -14.25
N TYR A 59 1.24 13.95 -13.06
CA TYR A 59 0.52 13.65 -11.83
C TYR A 59 -0.29 14.85 -11.34
N LYS A 60 -1.52 14.60 -10.89
CA LYS A 60 -2.37 15.55 -10.17
C LYS A 60 -3.18 14.80 -9.10
N GLU A 61 -3.45 15.47 -8.00
CA GLU A 61 -4.37 15.01 -6.96
C GLU A 61 -5.48 16.03 -6.76
N SER A 62 -6.71 15.57 -6.69
CA SER A 62 -7.88 16.42 -6.47
C SER A 62 -9.01 15.63 -5.82
N LYS A 63 -9.54 16.11 -4.70
CA LYS A 63 -10.66 15.49 -3.98
C LYS A 63 -10.45 14.01 -3.65
N GLY A 64 -9.23 13.64 -3.26
CA GLY A 64 -8.86 12.26 -2.92
C GLY A 64 -8.69 11.32 -4.12
N GLU A 65 -8.77 11.84 -5.35
CA GLU A 65 -8.44 11.10 -6.56
C GLU A 65 -7.05 11.50 -7.06
N HIS A 66 -6.18 10.51 -7.25
CA HIS A 66 -4.86 10.66 -7.84
C HIS A 66 -4.95 10.35 -9.32
N THR A 67 -4.46 11.24 -10.16
CA THR A 67 -4.48 11.06 -11.61
C THR A 67 -3.08 11.16 -12.19
N VAL A 68 -2.81 10.33 -13.20
CA VAL A 68 -1.63 10.46 -14.05
C VAL A 68 -2.12 10.57 -15.48
N LYS A 69 -1.82 11.68 -16.13
CA LYS A 69 -2.13 11.90 -17.54
C LYS A 69 -0.92 11.63 -18.41
N MET A 70 -1.13 10.98 -19.55
CA MET A 70 -0.08 10.65 -20.51
C MET A 70 1.04 9.80 -19.89
N GLY A 71 0.68 8.88 -18.97
CA GLY A 71 1.59 7.92 -18.38
C GLY A 71 2.24 7.00 -19.42
N LYS A 72 3.42 6.50 -19.12
CA LYS A 72 4.17 5.57 -19.96
C LYS A 72 4.77 4.47 -19.11
N LEU A 73 4.53 3.23 -19.48
CA LEU A 73 5.20 2.05 -18.97
C LEU A 73 5.69 1.24 -20.15
N LYS A 74 6.98 0.98 -20.24
CA LYS A 74 7.62 0.27 -21.36
C LYS A 74 6.92 -1.06 -21.67
N ASP A 75 6.60 -1.80 -20.63
CA ASP A 75 5.98 -3.12 -20.77
C ASP A 75 4.50 -3.08 -21.17
N LEU A 76 3.88 -1.88 -21.13
CA LEU A 76 2.50 -1.67 -21.59
C LEU A 76 2.44 -1.23 -23.06
N GLY A 77 3.58 -0.90 -23.65
CA GLY A 77 3.76 -0.44 -25.03
C GLY A 77 4.02 1.06 -25.15
N ASP A 78 4.15 1.55 -26.39
CA ASP A 78 4.58 2.93 -26.67
C ASP A 78 3.46 3.97 -26.54
N LYS A 79 2.20 3.54 -26.51
CA LYS A 79 1.06 4.46 -26.42
C LYS A 79 0.91 4.96 -24.97
N PRO A 80 0.74 6.28 -24.77
CA PRO A 80 0.46 6.81 -23.46
C PRO A 80 -0.92 6.38 -22.97
N PHE A 81 -1.09 6.35 -21.66
CA PHE A 81 -2.35 6.03 -21.00
C PHE A 81 -2.62 6.99 -19.83
N ASP A 82 -3.87 7.05 -19.39
CA ASP A 82 -4.27 7.81 -18.23
C ASP A 82 -4.59 6.87 -17.07
N VAL A 83 -4.30 7.31 -15.86
CA VAL A 83 -4.60 6.58 -14.62
C VAL A 83 -5.48 7.42 -13.72
N TYR A 84 -6.44 6.79 -13.10
CA TYR A 84 -7.27 7.33 -12.03
C TYR A 84 -7.18 6.38 -10.84
N ALA A 85 -6.80 6.87 -9.69
CA ALA A 85 -6.62 6.04 -8.51
C ALA A 85 -7.27 6.68 -7.28
N LYS A 86 -7.85 5.85 -6.43
CA LYS A 86 -8.44 6.24 -5.14
C LYS A 86 -7.99 5.29 -4.05
N ILE A 87 -7.90 5.81 -2.84
CA ILE A 87 -7.69 5.01 -1.66
C ILE A 87 -9.04 4.78 -1.00
N ILE A 88 -9.31 3.52 -0.69
CA ILE A 88 -10.56 3.07 -0.05
C ILE A 88 -10.17 2.51 1.31
N GLU A 89 -10.52 3.22 2.36
CA GLU A 89 -10.31 2.80 3.74
C GLU A 89 -11.47 1.92 4.19
N LYS A 90 -11.15 0.75 4.75
CA LYS A 90 -12.11 -0.14 5.37
C LYS A 90 -12.01 -0.06 6.90
N ASN A 91 -10.80 0.03 7.42
CA ASN A 91 -10.45 0.34 8.80
C ASN A 91 -9.02 0.89 8.86
N ASP A 92 -8.54 1.26 10.05
CA ASP A 92 -7.27 1.96 10.26
C ASP A 92 -6.04 1.32 9.59
N LYS A 93 -6.06 0.01 9.35
CA LYS A 93 -4.91 -0.74 8.77
C LYS A 93 -5.31 -1.71 7.65
N ASP A 94 -6.54 -1.60 7.14
CA ASP A 94 -7.05 -2.41 6.03
C ASP A 94 -7.57 -1.47 4.94
N CYS A 95 -6.66 -1.05 4.09
CA CYS A 95 -6.92 -0.12 3.01
C CYS A 95 -6.73 -0.79 1.65
N TYR A 96 -7.40 -0.23 0.66
CA TYR A 96 -7.29 -0.65 -0.73
C TYR A 96 -6.88 0.53 -1.59
N ILE A 97 -6.14 0.24 -2.65
CA ILE A 97 -5.96 1.16 -3.77
C ILE A 97 -6.84 0.63 -4.89
N SER A 98 -7.70 1.48 -5.45
CA SER A 98 -8.48 1.19 -6.64
C SER A 98 -7.95 2.04 -7.78
N LEU A 99 -7.54 1.40 -8.88
CA LEU A 99 -6.97 2.06 -10.06
C LEU A 99 -7.75 1.71 -11.30
N SER A 100 -8.06 2.71 -12.11
CA SER A 100 -8.59 2.56 -13.47
C SER A 100 -7.59 3.09 -14.48
N ILE A 101 -7.44 2.43 -15.62
CA ILE A 101 -6.46 2.76 -16.65
C ILE A 101 -7.17 2.94 -17.97
N ASP A 102 -7.12 4.17 -18.50
CA ASP A 102 -7.66 4.52 -19.82
C ASP A 102 -6.55 4.47 -20.87
N LEU A 103 -6.73 3.60 -21.85
CA LEU A 103 -5.79 3.38 -22.95
C LEU A 103 -6.01 4.34 -24.13
N GLY A 104 -6.79 5.40 -23.92
CA GLY A 104 -7.17 6.36 -24.98
C GLY A 104 -8.50 6.01 -25.66
N GLY A 105 -9.55 5.88 -24.85
CA GLY A 105 -10.93 5.60 -25.30
C GLY A 105 -11.43 4.19 -24.93
N ALA A 106 -10.60 3.35 -24.33
CA ALA A 106 -11.00 2.07 -23.75
C ALA A 106 -10.33 1.86 -22.41
N TYR A 107 -11.10 1.47 -21.40
CA TYR A 107 -10.54 1.13 -20.09
C TYR A 107 -9.99 -0.27 -20.08
N LEU A 108 -8.78 -0.42 -19.53
CA LEU A 108 -8.09 -1.69 -19.44
C LEU A 108 -8.88 -2.68 -18.59
N ASN A 109 -9.10 -3.87 -19.12
CA ASN A 109 -9.75 -4.97 -18.42
C ASN A 109 -9.15 -6.32 -18.87
N SER A 110 -9.43 -7.37 -18.09
CA SER A 110 -8.86 -8.70 -18.35
C SER A 110 -9.39 -9.37 -19.62
N LYS A 111 -10.62 -9.05 -20.02
CA LYS A 111 -11.30 -9.68 -21.17
C LYS A 111 -10.79 -9.15 -22.49
N ASP A 112 -10.74 -7.83 -22.65
CA ASP A 112 -10.43 -7.18 -23.92
C ASP A 112 -8.92 -6.92 -24.09
N HIS A 113 -8.15 -6.91 -22.99
CA HIS A 113 -6.73 -6.58 -22.99
C HIS A 113 -5.91 -7.56 -22.15
N PRO A 114 -5.96 -8.90 -22.37
CA PRO A 114 -5.42 -9.91 -21.47
C PRO A 114 -3.90 -9.77 -21.22
N GLU A 115 -3.12 -9.40 -22.24
CA GLU A 115 -1.67 -9.25 -22.08
C GLU A 115 -1.32 -7.98 -21.26
N LYS A 116 -1.96 -6.86 -21.57
CA LYS A 116 -1.77 -5.62 -20.80
C LYS A 116 -2.27 -5.77 -19.37
N TYR A 117 -3.34 -6.54 -19.17
CA TYR A 117 -3.86 -6.87 -17.84
C TYR A 117 -2.79 -7.58 -16.98
N LYS A 118 -2.07 -8.57 -17.55
CA LYS A 118 -1.00 -9.28 -16.83
C LYS A 118 0.11 -8.32 -16.37
N VAL A 119 0.52 -7.41 -17.25
CA VAL A 119 1.53 -6.39 -16.94
C VAL A 119 1.06 -5.50 -15.80
N ILE A 120 -0.12 -4.90 -15.94
CA ILE A 120 -0.65 -3.97 -14.94
C ILE A 120 -0.93 -4.67 -13.61
N LYS A 121 -1.46 -5.88 -13.65
CA LYS A 121 -1.65 -6.68 -12.44
C LYS A 121 -0.33 -6.87 -11.69
N SER A 122 0.75 -7.17 -12.40
CA SER A 122 2.09 -7.30 -11.82
C SER A 122 2.56 -5.98 -11.20
N GLU A 123 2.44 -4.87 -11.93
CA GLU A 123 2.90 -3.56 -11.48
C GLU A 123 2.13 -3.06 -10.25
N ILE A 124 0.81 -3.17 -10.27
CA ILE A 124 -0.03 -2.78 -9.12
C ILE A 124 0.26 -3.66 -7.91
N THR A 125 0.46 -4.96 -8.10
CA THR A 125 0.79 -5.88 -7.00
C THR A 125 2.17 -5.56 -6.40
N LYS A 126 3.18 -5.31 -7.24
CA LYS A 126 4.52 -4.88 -6.79
C LYS A 126 4.45 -3.57 -5.99
N MET A 127 3.71 -2.59 -6.49
CA MET A 127 3.50 -1.31 -5.82
C MET A 127 2.86 -1.50 -4.44
N ALA A 128 1.80 -2.28 -4.33
CA ALA A 128 1.12 -2.56 -3.07
C ALA A 128 2.04 -3.29 -2.07
N LEU A 129 2.79 -4.28 -2.53
CA LEU A 129 3.79 -5.00 -1.74
C LEU A 129 4.89 -4.08 -1.23
N LYS A 130 5.41 -3.20 -2.09
CA LYS A 130 6.45 -2.22 -1.72
C LYS A 130 5.95 -1.28 -0.63
N ILE A 131 4.74 -0.72 -0.79
CA ILE A 131 4.12 0.18 0.20
C ILE A 131 3.94 -0.53 1.54
N SER A 132 3.41 -1.76 1.54
CA SER A 132 3.23 -2.56 2.76
C SER A 132 4.55 -2.89 3.45
N ASN A 133 5.55 -3.35 2.69
CA ASN A 133 6.85 -3.71 3.22
C ASN A 133 7.59 -2.50 3.82
N ASP A 134 7.49 -1.33 3.18
CA ASP A 134 8.07 -0.08 3.71
C ASP A 134 7.45 0.26 5.07
N GLN A 135 6.13 0.10 5.23
CA GLN A 135 5.46 0.35 6.51
C GLN A 135 5.89 -0.67 7.58
N ILE A 136 5.90 -1.96 7.25
CA ILE A 136 6.35 -3.02 8.17
C ILE A 136 7.79 -2.76 8.64
N ASN A 137 8.70 -2.43 7.74
CA ASN A 137 10.09 -2.13 8.08
C ASN A 137 10.22 -0.92 9.00
N LYS A 138 9.39 0.11 8.79
CA LYS A 138 9.31 1.27 9.67
C LYS A 138 8.82 0.89 11.06
N ASP A 139 7.77 0.07 11.15
CA ASP A 139 7.22 -0.38 12.43
C ASP A 139 8.24 -1.23 13.19
N ILE A 140 8.93 -2.15 12.52
CA ILE A 140 10.03 -2.94 13.11
C ILE A 140 11.15 -2.04 13.65
N SER A 141 11.52 -0.97 12.92
CA SER A 141 12.54 -0.02 13.39
C SER A 141 12.09 0.71 14.66
N ASN A 142 10.84 1.19 14.69
CA ASN A 142 10.27 1.87 15.83
C ASN A 142 10.24 0.96 17.08
N GLU A 143 9.81 -0.29 16.92
CA GLU A 143 9.78 -1.27 18.01
C GLU A 143 11.19 -1.59 18.56
N LYS A 144 12.19 -1.70 17.68
CA LYS A 144 13.59 -1.89 18.09
C LYS A 144 14.11 -0.71 18.91
N ASP A 145 13.77 0.51 18.53
CA ASP A 145 14.21 1.70 19.27
C ASP A 145 13.50 1.80 20.62
N LEU A 146 12.21 1.47 20.69
CA LEU A 146 11.47 1.37 21.95
C LEU A 146 12.08 0.31 22.88
N LEU A 147 12.42 -0.85 22.35
CA LEU A 147 13.07 -1.91 23.13
C LEU A 147 14.40 -1.45 23.75
N LYS A 148 15.25 -0.76 22.96
CA LYS A 148 16.52 -0.20 23.49
C LYS A 148 16.28 0.79 24.62
N ASP A 149 15.25 1.62 24.51
CA ASP A 149 14.94 2.62 25.54
C ASP A 149 14.40 1.96 26.81
N LEU A 150 13.57 0.94 26.69
CA LEU A 150 13.11 0.14 27.83
C LEU A 150 14.27 -0.60 28.53
N GLU A 151 15.23 -1.14 27.76
CA GLU A 151 16.45 -1.76 28.35
C GLU A 151 17.31 -0.75 29.12
N LYS A 152 17.47 0.49 28.63
CA LYS A 152 18.17 1.57 29.34
C LYS A 152 17.46 1.92 30.65
N GLN A 153 16.13 2.09 30.60
CA GLN A 153 15.33 2.37 31.80
C GLN A 153 15.44 1.26 32.83
N LYS A 154 15.34 -0.01 32.41
CA LYS A 154 15.56 -1.17 33.30
C LYS A 154 16.93 -1.14 33.98
N LYS A 155 18.01 -0.86 33.23
CA LYS A 155 19.36 -0.74 33.79
C LYS A 155 19.47 0.40 34.79
N SER A 156 18.80 1.51 34.56
CA SER A 156 18.77 2.65 35.49
C SER A 156 18.07 2.29 36.80
N LEU A 157 16.89 1.68 36.71
CA LEU A 157 16.13 1.25 37.88
C LEU A 157 16.90 0.23 38.75
N ILE A 158 17.56 -0.75 38.12
CA ILE A 158 18.41 -1.71 38.84
C ILE A 158 19.55 -0.99 39.59
N LYS A 159 20.16 0.05 38.99
CA LYS A 159 21.21 0.83 39.67
C LYS A 159 20.66 1.62 40.86
N GLU A 160 19.47 2.16 40.75
CA GLU A 160 18.79 2.89 41.83
C GLU A 160 18.43 1.95 43.00
N GLU A 161 17.83 0.80 42.68
CA GLU A 161 17.52 -0.24 43.66
C GLU A 161 18.78 -0.68 44.48
N ASN A 162 19.88 -0.94 43.76
CA ASN A 162 21.15 -1.29 44.40
C ASN A 162 21.77 -0.17 45.25
N LYS A 163 21.40 1.11 45.05
CA LYS A 163 21.82 2.22 45.91
C LYS A 163 20.97 2.35 47.19
N LEU A 164 19.68 2.00 47.08
CA LEU A 164 18.74 2.08 48.20
C LEU A 164 18.86 0.91 49.17
N SER A 165 19.44 -0.21 48.71
CA SER A 165 19.63 -1.43 49.48
C SER A 165 20.98 -1.46 50.24
N LYS A 166 21.77 -0.41 50.20
CA LYS A 166 23.03 -0.20 50.95
C LYS A 166 22.84 0.79 52.08
#